data_2e5c0f732016d59a2d079a14ecdf42cd
#
_entry.id   2e5c0f732016d59a2d079a14ecdf42cd
#
_cell.length_a   1.000
_cell.length_b   1.000
_cell.length_c   1.000
_cell.angle_alpha   90.00
_cell.angle_beta   90.00
_cell.angle_gamma   90.00
#
_symmetry.space_group_name_H-M   'P 1'
#
loop_
_entity.id
_entity.type
_entity.pdbx_description
1 polymer ?
#
loop_
_entity_poly.entity_id
_entity_poly.type
_entity_poly.pdbx_seq_one_letter_code
_entity_poly.pdbx_strand_id
1 'polypeptide(L)'
;MHSFIVIGLNHSKTPQAPYPAAIYDLEAVILAIMSDPTLPIDRTRTAIGGSFSGATLAFAVVQLQSIRQHVGFQAAFSSCGLLELGIAASAKAKTRPYKEELSIARSGSADSLNMALPPIQWSYTPEGTDMTDPLYAPFYAPANALPPHVCLVAAELDSLAHDSWRMACRLAERQIPSMNEPVGRPRSGDGKALKLDDERFSFERVTLRSSGERSSIKWLLVPDVLHGFDLRTPEALLGDESTTEDALEKTKQMMALLGQWLRNTVWSIGSPAWPGDGS
;
A
#
# COMPACT_ATOMS: atom_id res chain seq x y z
N MET A 1 -21.68 3.33 3.06
CA MET A 1 -20.86 2.37 3.83
C MET A 1 -20.59 1.17 2.93
N HIS A 2 -19.33 0.73 2.81
CA HIS A 2 -18.97 -0.44 1.99
C HIS A 2 -19.01 -1.67 2.89
N SER A 3 -19.71 -2.73 2.47
CA SER A 3 -19.77 -3.98 3.23
C SER A 3 -18.80 -4.98 2.63
N PHE A 4 -17.67 -5.21 3.31
CA PHE A 4 -16.67 -6.21 2.95
C PHE A 4 -16.44 -7.17 4.11
N ILE A 5 -16.15 -8.42 3.81
CA ILE A 5 -15.57 -9.35 4.78
C ILE A 5 -14.06 -9.11 4.74
N VAL A 6 -13.48 -8.82 5.90
CA VAL A 6 -12.05 -8.63 6.06
C VAL A 6 -11.50 -9.76 6.91
N ILE A 7 -10.50 -10.46 6.38
CA ILE A 7 -9.81 -11.56 7.08
C ILE A 7 -8.39 -11.12 7.39
N GLY A 8 -8.05 -11.00 8.66
CA GLY A 8 -6.70 -10.71 9.12
C GLY A 8 -5.84 -11.98 9.07
N LEU A 9 -4.76 -11.94 8.25
CA LEU A 9 -3.84 -13.05 8.13
C LEU A 9 -2.68 -12.92 9.11
N ASN A 10 -2.32 -14.00 9.78
CA ASN A 10 -1.13 -14.06 10.63
C ASN A 10 -0.05 -14.94 9.98
N HIS A 11 1.18 -14.69 10.32
CA HIS A 11 2.36 -15.40 9.80
C HIS A 11 3.48 -15.41 10.85
N SER A 12 4.50 -16.23 10.66
CA SER A 12 5.72 -16.26 11.48
C SER A 12 6.46 -14.94 11.41
N LYS A 13 7.15 -14.58 12.50
CA LYS A 13 7.81 -13.28 12.67
C LYS A 13 9.32 -13.44 12.74
N THR A 14 10.02 -12.39 12.30
CA THR A 14 11.47 -12.26 12.49
C THR A 14 11.79 -11.92 13.97
N PRO A 15 12.99 -12.26 14.44
CA PRO A 15 14.10 -12.91 13.76
C PRO A 15 14.00 -14.45 13.69
N GLN A 16 12.99 -15.07 14.34
CA GLN A 16 12.87 -16.54 14.39
C GLN A 16 12.55 -17.17 13.03
N ALA A 17 11.82 -16.43 12.19
CA ALA A 17 11.45 -16.85 10.84
C ALA A 17 11.73 -15.72 9.84
N PRO A 18 12.97 -15.59 9.36
CA PRO A 18 13.33 -14.56 8.38
C PRO A 18 12.75 -14.87 6.99
N TYR A 19 13.02 -14.00 6.03
CA TYR A 19 12.67 -14.22 4.63
C TYR A 19 13.16 -15.61 4.15
N PRO A 20 12.34 -16.37 3.41
CA PRO A 20 10.99 -16.07 2.91
C PRO A 20 9.84 -16.70 3.74
N ALA A 21 10.05 -17.12 4.98
CA ALA A 21 9.12 -17.94 5.76
C ALA A 21 7.70 -17.38 5.80
N ALA A 22 7.54 -16.08 6.09
CA ALA A 22 6.23 -15.43 6.18
C ALA A 22 5.42 -15.52 4.88
N ILE A 23 6.08 -15.55 3.72
CA ILE A 23 5.41 -15.64 2.41
C ILE A 23 4.76 -17.03 2.25
N TYR A 24 5.46 -18.08 2.61
CA TYR A 24 4.92 -19.45 2.52
C TYR A 24 3.88 -19.74 3.59
N ASP A 25 3.98 -19.15 4.78
CA ASP A 25 2.92 -19.19 5.78
C ASP A 25 1.62 -18.59 5.24
N LEU A 26 1.72 -17.42 4.62
CA LEU A 26 0.57 -16.75 4.01
C LEU A 26 0.01 -17.53 2.83
N GLU A 27 0.86 -18.13 1.99
CA GLU A 27 0.43 -19.03 0.93
C GLU A 27 -0.46 -20.14 1.49
N ALA A 28 0.02 -20.88 2.50
CA ALA A 28 -0.70 -21.99 3.10
C ALA A 28 -2.06 -21.55 3.70
N VAL A 29 -2.06 -20.42 4.43
CA VAL A 29 -3.28 -19.88 5.06
C VAL A 29 -4.28 -19.41 3.99
N ILE A 30 -3.83 -18.70 2.97
CA ILE A 30 -4.69 -18.23 1.87
C ILE A 30 -5.33 -19.40 1.13
N LEU A 31 -4.54 -20.43 0.77
CA LEU A 31 -5.06 -21.62 0.09
C LEU A 31 -6.09 -22.35 0.96
N ALA A 32 -5.85 -22.47 2.27
CA ALA A 32 -6.79 -23.07 3.20
C ALA A 32 -8.12 -22.30 3.27
N ILE A 33 -8.06 -20.96 3.41
CA ILE A 33 -9.25 -20.09 3.43
C ILE A 33 -10.04 -20.21 2.12
N MET A 34 -9.34 -20.19 0.99
CA MET A 34 -9.99 -20.22 -0.32
C MET A 34 -10.57 -21.57 -0.68
N SER A 35 -10.09 -22.66 -0.07
CA SER A 35 -10.63 -24.00 -0.24
C SER A 35 -11.77 -24.36 0.74
N ASP A 36 -11.98 -23.58 1.81
CA ASP A 36 -12.99 -23.87 2.83
C ASP A 36 -14.40 -23.45 2.36
N PRO A 37 -15.29 -24.41 2.04
CA PRO A 37 -16.63 -24.11 1.53
C PRO A 37 -17.57 -23.54 2.61
N THR A 38 -17.20 -23.59 3.88
CA THR A 38 -18.04 -23.10 4.99
C THR A 38 -17.93 -21.60 5.17
N LEU A 39 -16.89 -20.97 4.65
CA LEU A 39 -16.71 -19.52 4.75
C LEU A 39 -17.61 -18.78 3.76
N PRO A 40 -18.36 -17.75 4.22
CA PRO A 40 -19.32 -17.00 3.39
C PRO A 40 -18.60 -15.93 2.56
N ILE A 41 -17.60 -16.35 1.78
CA ILE A 41 -16.79 -15.45 0.94
C ILE A 41 -17.11 -15.65 -0.55
N ASP A 42 -17.17 -14.56 -1.28
CA ASP A 42 -17.24 -14.58 -2.73
C ASP A 42 -15.84 -14.69 -3.31
N ARG A 43 -15.49 -15.87 -3.77
CA ARG A 43 -14.16 -16.20 -4.32
C ARG A 43 -13.87 -15.51 -5.65
N THR A 44 -14.89 -14.99 -6.31
CA THR A 44 -14.75 -14.24 -7.56
C THR A 44 -14.45 -12.76 -7.34
N ARG A 45 -14.58 -12.27 -6.09
CA ARG A 45 -14.38 -10.87 -5.71
C ARG A 45 -13.44 -10.77 -4.53
N THR A 46 -12.17 -11.09 -4.78
CA THR A 46 -11.13 -11.12 -3.75
C THR A 46 -10.05 -10.08 -4.02
N ALA A 47 -9.60 -9.43 -2.96
CA ALA A 47 -8.45 -8.54 -2.96
C ALA A 47 -7.56 -8.85 -1.77
N ILE A 48 -6.29 -8.54 -1.89
CA ILE A 48 -5.32 -8.66 -0.80
C ILE A 48 -4.61 -7.32 -0.60
N GLY A 49 -4.20 -7.03 0.62
CA GLY A 49 -3.42 -5.83 0.89
C GLY A 49 -2.84 -5.82 2.28
N GLY A 50 -2.11 -4.77 2.57
CA GLY A 50 -1.50 -4.59 3.87
C GLY A 50 -0.88 -3.21 4.06
N SER A 51 -0.45 -2.97 5.29
CA SER A 51 0.31 -1.78 5.66
C SER A 51 1.75 -2.19 5.98
N PHE A 52 2.71 -1.31 5.65
CA PHE A 52 4.13 -1.49 5.90
C PHE A 52 4.67 -2.85 5.39
N SER A 53 5.21 -3.71 6.28
CA SER A 53 5.66 -5.07 5.94
C SER A 53 4.53 -5.98 5.45
N GLY A 54 3.29 -5.75 5.90
CA GLY A 54 2.12 -6.46 5.39
C GLY A 54 1.86 -6.19 3.92
N ALA A 55 2.16 -4.99 3.43
CA ALA A 55 2.10 -4.66 2.01
C ALA A 55 3.17 -5.42 1.22
N THR A 56 4.42 -5.46 1.73
CA THR A 56 5.51 -6.26 1.14
C THR A 56 5.07 -7.72 0.96
N LEU A 57 4.53 -8.32 2.02
CA LEU A 57 4.09 -9.72 2.01
C LEU A 57 2.88 -9.95 1.09
N ALA A 58 1.92 -9.02 1.05
CA ALA A 58 0.77 -9.12 0.15
C ALA A 58 1.21 -9.11 -1.32
N PHE A 59 2.14 -8.22 -1.68
CA PHE A 59 2.68 -8.14 -3.04
C PHE A 59 3.66 -9.27 -3.38
N ALA A 60 4.29 -9.88 -2.38
CA ALA A 60 5.11 -11.07 -2.58
C ALA A 60 4.26 -12.32 -2.83
N VAL A 61 3.28 -12.60 -1.95
CA VAL A 61 2.50 -13.84 -2.01
C VAL A 61 1.65 -13.96 -3.27
N VAL A 62 1.15 -12.84 -3.83
CA VAL A 62 0.36 -12.86 -5.07
C VAL A 62 1.16 -13.31 -6.30
N GLN A 63 2.49 -13.26 -6.24
CA GLN A 63 3.37 -13.70 -7.31
C GLN A 63 3.56 -15.21 -7.36
N LEU A 64 3.27 -15.93 -6.26
CA LEU A 64 3.43 -17.37 -6.19
C LEU A 64 2.50 -18.07 -7.18
N GLN A 65 3.03 -19.07 -7.88
CA GLN A 65 2.29 -19.79 -8.91
C GLN A 65 1.00 -20.43 -8.37
N SER A 66 1.05 -21.03 -7.19
CA SER A 66 -0.09 -21.63 -6.49
C SER A 66 -1.21 -20.62 -6.25
N ILE A 67 -0.87 -19.42 -5.77
CA ILE A 67 -1.84 -18.34 -5.51
C ILE A 67 -2.43 -17.84 -6.83
N ARG A 68 -1.62 -17.66 -7.87
CA ARG A 68 -2.09 -17.22 -9.19
C ARG A 68 -3.04 -18.23 -9.85
N GLN A 69 -2.78 -19.52 -9.65
CA GLN A 69 -3.57 -20.60 -10.27
C GLN A 69 -4.85 -20.93 -9.51
N HIS A 70 -4.82 -20.91 -8.17
CA HIS A 70 -5.93 -21.40 -7.35
C HIS A 70 -6.77 -20.29 -6.70
N VAL A 71 -6.23 -19.07 -6.61
CA VAL A 71 -6.93 -17.92 -6.00
C VAL A 71 -7.23 -16.84 -7.02
N GLY A 72 -6.20 -16.34 -7.72
CA GLY A 72 -6.34 -15.33 -8.75
C GLY A 72 -6.94 -14.03 -8.22
N PHE A 73 -6.31 -13.41 -7.21
CA PHE A 73 -6.76 -12.13 -6.67
C PHE A 73 -6.99 -11.10 -7.79
N GLN A 74 -8.12 -10.38 -7.75
CA GLN A 74 -8.41 -9.32 -8.71
C GLN A 74 -7.67 -8.03 -8.39
N ALA A 75 -7.37 -7.78 -7.11
CA ALA A 75 -6.66 -6.58 -6.70
C ALA A 75 -5.63 -6.84 -5.62
N ALA A 76 -4.57 -6.01 -5.64
CA ALA A 76 -3.64 -5.84 -4.53
C ALA A 76 -3.57 -4.36 -4.13
N PHE A 77 -3.49 -4.07 -2.82
CA PHE A 77 -3.27 -2.71 -2.35
C PHE A 77 -2.19 -2.63 -1.26
N SER A 78 -1.49 -1.51 -1.25
CA SER A 78 -0.45 -1.18 -0.28
C SER A 78 -0.81 0.12 0.41
N SER A 79 -0.73 0.16 1.74
CA SER A 79 -0.71 1.38 2.54
C SER A 79 0.67 1.53 3.16
N CYS A 80 1.38 2.62 2.84
CA CYS A 80 2.72 2.92 3.36
C CYS A 80 3.71 1.73 3.26
N GLY A 81 3.69 1.01 2.12
CA GLY A 81 4.41 -0.26 1.96
C GLY A 81 5.91 -0.11 1.85
N LEU A 82 6.65 -1.03 2.46
CA LEU A 82 8.10 -1.19 2.28
C LEU A 82 8.34 -2.06 1.03
N LEU A 83 8.38 -1.46 -0.16
CA LEU A 83 8.34 -2.18 -1.44
C LEU A 83 9.72 -2.41 -2.06
N GLU A 84 10.74 -1.62 -1.67
CA GLU A 84 12.11 -1.73 -2.14
C GLU A 84 13.08 -1.80 -0.94
N LEU A 85 13.23 -3.00 -0.38
CA LEU A 85 13.98 -3.22 0.86
C LEU A 85 15.49 -3.01 0.69
N GLY A 86 16.04 -3.13 -0.51
CA GLY A 86 17.47 -2.99 -0.79
C GLY A 86 18.01 -1.56 -0.64
N ILE A 87 17.15 -0.54 -0.56
CA ILE A 87 17.55 0.86 -0.43
C ILE A 87 17.77 1.20 1.04
N ALA A 88 18.96 1.77 1.34
CA ALA A 88 19.30 2.20 2.69
C ALA A 88 18.34 3.28 3.22
N ALA A 89 18.01 3.22 4.52
CA ALA A 89 17.13 4.17 5.18
C ALA A 89 17.55 5.64 4.98
N SER A 90 18.87 5.90 5.03
CA SER A 90 19.43 7.24 4.81
C SER A 90 19.23 7.77 3.39
N ALA A 91 19.12 6.90 2.38
CA ALA A 91 18.79 7.28 1.02
C ALA A 91 17.30 7.57 0.87
N LYS A 92 16.43 6.77 1.49
CA LYS A 92 14.98 6.97 1.52
C LYS A 92 14.61 8.31 2.19
N ALA A 93 15.28 8.67 3.28
CA ALA A 93 15.06 9.93 3.98
C ALA A 93 15.29 11.18 3.12
N LYS A 94 16.13 11.11 2.09
CA LYS A 94 16.42 12.26 1.20
C LYS A 94 15.25 12.64 0.31
N THR A 95 14.32 11.74 0.06
CA THR A 95 13.15 11.96 -0.80
C THR A 95 11.91 12.38 -0.01
N ARG A 96 11.97 12.33 1.32
CA ARG A 96 10.91 12.81 2.20
C ARG A 96 10.90 14.35 2.25
N PRO A 97 9.75 15.02 2.03
CA PRO A 97 9.67 16.46 2.25
C PRO A 97 9.70 16.80 3.75
N TYR A 98 10.35 17.89 4.10
CA TYR A 98 10.36 18.47 5.44
C TYR A 98 9.64 19.81 5.37
N LYS A 99 8.56 19.98 6.16
CA LYS A 99 7.64 21.09 6.12
C LYS A 99 7.67 21.82 7.45
N GLU A 100 8.50 22.88 7.54
CA GLU A 100 8.74 23.63 8.77
C GLU A 100 7.50 24.29 9.36
N GLU A 101 6.50 24.54 8.52
CA GLU A 101 5.22 25.13 8.91
C GLU A 101 4.28 24.17 9.65
N LEU A 102 4.57 22.86 9.62
CA LEU A 102 3.78 21.85 10.33
C LEU A 102 4.22 21.71 11.79
N SER A 103 3.44 20.96 12.56
CA SER A 103 3.80 20.61 13.94
C SER A 103 5.17 19.92 14.03
N ILE A 104 5.80 19.99 15.18
CA ILE A 104 7.15 19.43 15.43
C ILE A 104 7.24 17.96 15.01
N ALA A 105 6.21 17.17 15.27
CA ALA A 105 6.18 15.75 14.90
C ALA A 105 6.23 15.56 13.37
N ARG A 106 5.67 16.48 12.59
CA ARG A 106 5.59 16.42 11.12
C ARG A 106 6.74 17.17 10.42
N SER A 107 7.22 18.25 11.02
CA SER A 107 8.32 19.07 10.47
C SER A 107 9.70 18.54 10.81
N GLY A 108 9.82 17.64 11.80
CA GLY A 108 11.10 17.13 12.27
C GLY A 108 11.91 16.44 11.20
N SER A 109 13.24 16.64 11.24
CA SER A 109 14.20 15.97 10.37
C SER A 109 14.41 14.49 10.72
N ALA A 110 14.01 14.08 11.94
CA ALA A 110 14.11 12.71 12.41
C ALA A 110 12.81 11.96 12.12
N ASP A 111 12.86 11.07 11.14
CA ASP A 111 11.85 10.06 10.92
C ASP A 111 12.16 8.85 11.79
N SER A 112 11.26 8.51 12.73
CA SER A 112 11.41 7.36 13.63
C SER A 112 11.54 6.04 12.85
N LEU A 113 10.93 5.97 11.68
CA LEU A 113 11.03 4.82 10.79
C LEU A 113 12.46 4.61 10.28
N ASN A 114 13.19 5.69 10.00
CA ASN A 114 14.60 5.58 9.58
C ASN A 114 15.50 4.93 10.63
N MET A 115 15.18 5.07 11.91
CA MET A 115 15.88 4.36 12.98
C MET A 115 15.44 2.90 13.10
N ALA A 116 14.19 2.60 12.79
CA ALA A 116 13.63 1.25 12.88
C ALA A 116 13.99 0.36 11.68
N LEU A 117 14.17 0.93 10.49
CA LEU A 117 14.43 0.15 9.26
C LEU A 117 15.70 -0.71 9.31
N PRO A 118 16.88 -0.25 9.78
CA PRO A 118 18.06 -1.08 9.80
C PRO A 118 17.92 -2.37 10.63
N PRO A 119 17.43 -2.38 11.89
CA PRO A 119 17.22 -3.61 12.63
C PRO A 119 16.12 -4.49 12.02
N ILE A 120 15.09 -3.91 11.39
CA ILE A 120 14.05 -4.67 10.68
C ILE A 120 14.68 -5.39 9.48
N GLN A 121 15.43 -4.70 8.64
CA GLN A 121 16.13 -5.30 7.51
C GLN A 121 17.08 -6.40 7.95
N TRP A 122 17.90 -6.12 8.97
CA TRP A 122 18.84 -7.11 9.51
C TRP A 122 18.13 -8.38 10.00
N SER A 123 17.03 -8.26 10.70
CA SER A 123 16.28 -9.41 11.23
C SER A 123 15.53 -10.20 10.16
N TYR A 124 15.13 -9.53 9.07
CA TYR A 124 14.32 -10.13 8.01
C TYR A 124 15.17 -10.76 6.90
N THR A 125 16.39 -10.25 6.67
CA THR A 125 17.19 -10.55 5.49
C THR A 125 18.30 -11.57 5.80
N PRO A 126 18.20 -12.83 5.37
CA PRO A 126 19.31 -13.78 5.43
C PRO A 126 20.53 -13.30 4.62
N GLU A 127 21.71 -13.73 5.04
CA GLU A 127 22.93 -13.48 4.28
C GLU A 127 22.82 -14.07 2.87
N GLY A 128 23.28 -13.31 1.87
CA GLY A 128 23.25 -13.72 0.46
C GLY A 128 21.90 -13.53 -0.23
N THR A 129 20.91 -12.92 0.43
CA THR A 129 19.62 -12.60 -0.22
C THR A 129 19.83 -11.65 -1.41
N ASP A 130 19.24 -12.00 -2.56
CA ASP A 130 19.15 -11.08 -3.70
C ASP A 130 18.18 -9.94 -3.38
N MET A 131 18.73 -8.73 -3.24
CA MET A 131 17.94 -7.53 -2.91
C MET A 131 16.99 -7.10 -4.03
N THR A 132 17.10 -7.71 -5.21
CA THR A 132 16.23 -7.46 -6.36
C THR A 132 15.23 -8.60 -6.61
N ASP A 133 15.26 -9.65 -5.80
CA ASP A 133 14.27 -10.73 -5.86
C ASP A 133 12.86 -10.13 -5.68
N PRO A 134 11.92 -10.32 -6.65
CA PRO A 134 10.58 -9.76 -6.58
C PRO A 134 9.74 -10.24 -5.37
N LEU A 135 10.08 -11.38 -4.77
CA LEU A 135 9.42 -11.83 -3.54
C LEU A 135 9.97 -11.12 -2.31
N TYR A 136 11.24 -10.70 -2.33
CA TYR A 136 11.86 -9.91 -1.28
C TYR A 136 11.55 -8.42 -1.41
N ALA A 137 11.66 -7.88 -2.62
CA ALA A 137 11.43 -6.47 -2.95
C ALA A 137 10.39 -6.36 -4.07
N PRO A 138 9.09 -6.27 -3.74
CA PRO A 138 8.01 -6.25 -4.72
C PRO A 138 8.08 -5.12 -5.74
N PHE A 139 8.88 -4.10 -5.50
CA PHE A 139 9.19 -3.09 -6.51
C PHE A 139 9.67 -3.71 -7.82
N TYR A 140 10.40 -4.82 -7.79
CA TYR A 140 10.92 -5.51 -8.98
C TYR A 140 9.94 -6.51 -9.59
N ALA A 141 8.75 -6.70 -9.00
CA ALA A 141 7.76 -7.64 -9.52
C ALA A 141 7.36 -7.29 -10.96
N PRO A 142 7.38 -8.26 -11.90
CA PRO A 142 6.87 -8.03 -13.23
C PRO A 142 5.36 -7.78 -13.18
N ALA A 143 4.87 -6.85 -14.01
CA ALA A 143 3.47 -6.43 -13.98
C ALA A 143 2.47 -7.59 -14.19
N ASN A 144 2.85 -8.59 -14.98
CA ASN A 144 2.03 -9.77 -15.23
C ASN A 144 2.03 -10.81 -14.09
N ALA A 145 2.90 -10.66 -13.08
CA ALA A 145 2.89 -11.47 -11.86
C ALA A 145 1.98 -10.86 -10.77
N LEU A 146 1.56 -9.61 -10.94
CA LEU A 146 0.66 -8.92 -10.03
C LEU A 146 -0.80 -9.04 -10.49
N PRO A 147 -1.77 -8.88 -9.57
CA PRO A 147 -3.19 -8.79 -9.92
C PRO A 147 -3.47 -7.70 -10.97
N PRO A 148 -4.58 -7.79 -11.72
CA PRO A 148 -4.90 -6.79 -12.74
C PRO A 148 -5.10 -5.38 -12.17
N HIS A 149 -5.55 -5.27 -10.93
CA HIS A 149 -5.79 -4.00 -10.28
C HIS A 149 -4.81 -3.80 -9.11
N VAL A 150 -4.06 -2.70 -9.14
CA VAL A 150 -3.08 -2.36 -8.10
C VAL A 150 -3.36 -0.96 -7.57
N CYS A 151 -3.46 -0.81 -6.26
CA CYS A 151 -3.58 0.48 -5.60
C CYS A 151 -2.40 0.68 -4.62
N LEU A 152 -1.67 1.77 -4.80
CA LEU A 152 -0.55 2.15 -3.95
C LEU A 152 -0.88 3.44 -3.23
N VAL A 153 -0.97 3.38 -1.92
CA VAL A 153 -1.21 4.53 -1.03
C VAL A 153 0.04 4.78 -0.20
N ALA A 154 0.43 6.02 -0.07
CA ALA A 154 1.54 6.41 0.78
C ALA A 154 1.22 7.70 1.57
N ALA A 155 1.89 7.88 2.68
CA ALA A 155 1.90 9.10 3.46
C ALA A 155 2.98 10.05 2.90
N GLU A 156 2.67 11.32 2.70
CA GLU A 156 3.63 12.26 2.08
C GLU A 156 4.90 12.45 2.92
N LEU A 157 4.76 12.43 4.25
CA LEU A 157 5.88 12.61 5.17
C LEU A 157 6.51 11.27 5.62
N ASP A 158 6.37 10.23 4.80
CA ASP A 158 6.94 8.90 5.02
C ASP A 158 8.14 8.68 4.10
N SER A 159 9.26 8.24 4.65
CA SER A 159 10.45 7.88 3.88
C SER A 159 10.24 6.72 2.90
N LEU A 160 9.16 5.94 3.05
CA LEU A 160 8.78 4.85 2.13
C LEU A 160 7.91 5.31 0.96
N ALA A 161 7.41 6.55 0.98
CA ALA A 161 6.49 7.04 -0.04
C ALA A 161 7.10 7.01 -1.45
N HIS A 162 8.40 7.25 -1.56
CA HIS A 162 9.12 7.26 -2.83
C HIS A 162 9.14 5.89 -3.52
N ASP A 163 9.31 4.80 -2.77
CA ASP A 163 9.27 3.43 -3.33
C ASP A 163 7.89 3.16 -3.96
N SER A 164 6.83 3.51 -3.23
CA SER A 164 5.45 3.34 -3.69
C SER A 164 5.15 4.19 -4.92
N TRP A 165 5.59 5.46 -4.96
CA TRP A 165 5.41 6.35 -6.10
C TRP A 165 6.15 5.84 -7.35
N ARG A 166 7.42 5.45 -7.21
CA ARG A 166 8.22 4.87 -8.30
C ARG A 166 7.57 3.59 -8.83
N MET A 167 7.09 2.71 -7.94
CA MET A 167 6.39 1.49 -8.34
C MET A 167 5.09 1.80 -9.09
N ALA A 168 4.28 2.77 -8.60
CA ALA A 168 3.06 3.21 -9.27
C ALA A 168 3.34 3.74 -10.67
N CYS A 169 4.36 4.60 -10.83
CA CYS A 169 4.78 5.13 -12.13
C CYS A 169 5.25 4.01 -13.06
N ARG A 170 6.09 3.09 -12.58
CA ARG A 170 6.56 1.94 -13.36
C ARG A 170 5.41 1.08 -13.87
N LEU A 171 4.49 0.70 -12.99
CA LEU A 171 3.34 -0.13 -13.36
C LEU A 171 2.34 0.59 -14.27
N ALA A 172 2.21 1.91 -14.11
CA ALA A 172 1.37 2.74 -14.98
C ALA A 172 2.07 3.16 -16.28
N GLU A 173 3.29 2.67 -16.56
CA GLU A 173 4.13 3.04 -17.73
C GLU A 173 4.29 4.57 -17.86
N ARG A 174 4.43 5.25 -16.72
CA ARG A 174 4.75 6.68 -16.62
C ARG A 174 6.25 6.85 -16.42
N GLN A 175 6.74 8.07 -16.57
CA GLN A 175 8.12 8.40 -16.22
C GLN A 175 8.37 8.07 -14.75
N ILE A 176 9.36 7.22 -14.48
CA ILE A 176 9.74 6.83 -13.13
C ILE A 176 10.52 8.00 -12.49
N PRO A 177 10.12 8.46 -11.30
CA PRO A 177 10.85 9.50 -10.58
C PRO A 177 12.31 9.12 -10.33
N SER A 178 13.21 10.10 -10.41
CA SER A 178 14.61 9.85 -10.09
C SER A 178 14.81 9.53 -8.61
N MET A 179 15.91 8.86 -8.26
CA MET A 179 16.21 8.46 -6.89
C MET A 179 16.34 9.61 -5.89
N ASN A 180 16.51 10.84 -6.37
CA ASN A 180 16.65 12.03 -5.54
C ASN A 180 15.45 12.99 -5.67
N GLU A 181 14.42 12.60 -6.39
CA GLU A 181 13.23 13.43 -6.57
C GLU A 181 12.34 13.36 -5.32
N PRO A 182 12.08 14.49 -4.63
CA PRO A 182 11.24 14.50 -3.45
C PRO A 182 9.80 14.09 -3.78
N VAL A 183 9.19 13.33 -2.88
CA VAL A 183 7.76 13.00 -2.95
C VAL A 183 6.92 14.23 -2.59
N GLY A 184 5.76 14.37 -3.19
CA GLY A 184 4.82 15.43 -2.83
C GLY A 184 5.33 16.83 -3.12
N ARG A 185 5.09 17.75 -2.19
CA ARG A 185 5.42 19.18 -2.34
C ARG A 185 6.22 19.70 -1.14
N PRO A 186 7.10 20.70 -1.35
CA PRO A 186 7.95 21.23 -0.28
C PRO A 186 7.19 22.02 0.78
N ARG A 187 5.95 22.43 0.50
CA ARG A 187 5.09 23.16 1.44
C ARG A 187 3.77 22.43 1.63
N SER A 188 3.19 22.54 2.82
CA SER A 188 1.85 22.06 3.08
C SER A 188 0.80 22.76 2.21
N GLY A 189 -0.29 22.06 1.93
CA GLY A 189 -1.44 22.66 1.26
C GLY A 189 -2.43 23.25 2.26
N ASP A 190 -3.26 24.14 1.77
CA ASP A 190 -4.36 24.70 2.56
C ASP A 190 -5.49 23.66 2.68
N GLY A 191 -5.50 22.88 3.73
CA GLY A 191 -6.66 22.05 4.03
C GLY A 191 -6.42 20.59 4.36
N LYS A 192 -7.46 20.00 4.98
CA LYS A 192 -7.54 18.61 5.45
C LYS A 192 -8.00 17.61 4.36
N ALA A 193 -8.04 18.04 3.09
CA ALA A 193 -8.54 17.23 1.98
C ALA A 193 -7.41 16.52 1.22
N LEU A 194 -7.74 15.38 0.61
CA LEU A 194 -6.87 14.72 -0.36
C LEU A 194 -6.76 15.56 -1.65
N LYS A 195 -5.61 15.50 -2.33
CA LYS A 195 -5.35 16.25 -3.57
C LYS A 195 -5.54 15.32 -4.78
N LEU A 196 -6.78 15.20 -5.24
CA LEU A 196 -7.13 14.25 -6.29
C LEU A 196 -6.94 14.80 -7.72
N ASP A 197 -6.79 16.10 -7.86
CA ASP A 197 -6.57 16.85 -9.10
C ASP A 197 -5.09 17.11 -9.41
N ASP A 198 -4.20 16.75 -8.50
CA ASP A 198 -2.74 16.87 -8.67
C ASP A 198 -2.14 15.49 -8.96
N GLU A 199 -1.61 15.27 -10.17
CA GLU A 199 -1.02 13.99 -10.59
C GLU A 199 0.17 13.53 -9.74
N ARG A 200 0.81 14.43 -9.00
CA ARG A 200 1.85 14.05 -8.04
C ARG A 200 1.26 13.37 -6.82
N PHE A 201 0.01 13.72 -6.47
CA PHE A 201 -0.70 13.15 -5.33
C PHE A 201 -1.66 12.03 -5.72
N SER A 202 -2.26 12.09 -6.90
CA SER A 202 -3.22 11.06 -7.31
C SER A 202 -3.24 10.90 -8.83
N PHE A 203 -3.19 9.66 -9.27
CA PHE A 203 -3.55 9.29 -10.63
C PHE A 203 -4.14 7.87 -10.66
N GLU A 204 -4.89 7.61 -11.71
CA GLU A 204 -5.35 6.25 -12.04
C GLU A 204 -5.18 6.02 -13.55
N ARG A 205 -4.50 4.94 -13.91
CA ARG A 205 -4.40 4.49 -15.29
C ARG A 205 -5.19 3.21 -15.45
N VAL A 206 -6.19 3.24 -16.29
CA VAL A 206 -6.98 2.07 -16.69
C VAL A 206 -6.56 1.63 -18.08
N THR A 207 -6.27 0.35 -18.25
CA THR A 207 -5.87 -0.25 -19.53
C THR A 207 -6.64 -1.55 -19.78
N LEU A 208 -6.64 -2.01 -21.03
CA LEU A 208 -7.07 -3.36 -21.39
C LEU A 208 -5.83 -4.22 -21.59
N ARG A 209 -5.76 -5.34 -20.90
CA ARG A 209 -4.74 -6.36 -21.15
C ARG A 209 -4.99 -7.05 -22.49
N SER A 210 -3.99 -7.74 -23.01
CA SER A 210 -4.12 -8.54 -24.23
C SER A 210 -5.20 -9.63 -24.15
N SER A 211 -5.57 -10.04 -22.94
CA SER A 211 -6.68 -10.94 -22.65
C SER A 211 -8.08 -10.30 -22.81
N GLY A 212 -8.16 -8.97 -23.03
CA GLY A 212 -9.41 -8.21 -22.99
C GLY A 212 -9.87 -7.83 -21.58
N GLU A 213 -9.15 -8.25 -20.54
CA GLU A 213 -9.42 -7.93 -19.16
C GLU A 213 -9.00 -6.49 -18.84
N ARG A 214 -9.84 -5.77 -18.09
CA ARG A 214 -9.49 -4.43 -17.58
C ARG A 214 -8.45 -4.55 -16.46
N SER A 215 -7.49 -3.64 -16.47
CA SER A 215 -6.54 -3.47 -15.39
C SER A 215 -6.45 -2.01 -15.00
N SER A 216 -6.10 -1.74 -13.75
CA SER A 216 -5.89 -0.36 -13.28
C SER A 216 -4.72 -0.27 -12.32
N ILE A 217 -3.97 0.82 -12.44
CA ILE A 217 -2.93 1.21 -11.49
C ILE A 217 -3.37 2.53 -10.88
N LYS A 218 -3.60 2.51 -9.56
CA LYS A 218 -4.02 3.68 -8.78
C LYS A 218 -2.90 4.10 -7.84
N TRP A 219 -2.56 5.37 -7.88
CA TRP A 219 -1.66 6.03 -6.95
C TRP A 219 -2.43 7.03 -6.09
N LEU A 220 -2.13 7.06 -4.79
CA LEU A 220 -2.65 8.05 -3.87
C LEU A 220 -1.56 8.41 -2.84
N LEU A 221 -1.12 9.66 -2.86
CA LEU A 221 -0.28 10.26 -1.82
C LEU A 221 -1.18 11.06 -0.88
N VAL A 222 -1.20 10.67 0.38
CA VAL A 222 -1.97 11.38 1.41
C VAL A 222 -1.12 12.52 1.94
N PRO A 223 -1.55 13.79 1.76
CA PRO A 223 -0.74 14.95 2.08
C PRO A 223 -0.54 15.13 3.59
N ASP A 224 0.60 15.65 3.98
CA ASP A 224 0.92 16.16 5.33
C ASP A 224 0.75 15.14 6.49
N VAL A 225 0.77 13.84 6.20
CA VAL A 225 0.68 12.78 7.21
C VAL A 225 1.95 11.94 7.28
N LEU A 226 2.19 11.34 8.44
CA LEU A 226 3.34 10.48 8.74
C LEU A 226 3.04 9.01 8.41
N HIS A 227 4.10 8.19 8.42
CA HIS A 227 3.97 6.74 8.34
C HIS A 227 2.98 6.19 9.37
N GLY A 228 2.10 5.29 8.93
CA GLY A 228 1.12 4.66 9.82
C GLY A 228 -0.03 5.58 10.26
N PHE A 229 -0.29 6.69 9.55
CA PHE A 229 -1.38 7.63 9.84
C PHE A 229 -2.76 6.94 9.88
N ASP A 230 -2.91 5.82 9.19
CA ASP A 230 -4.11 4.99 9.10
C ASP A 230 -4.24 3.97 10.22
N LEU A 231 -3.22 3.83 11.04
CA LEU A 231 -3.26 3.03 12.26
C LEU A 231 -3.80 3.90 13.41
N ARG A 232 -4.54 3.30 14.35
CA ARG A 232 -4.88 3.98 15.60
C ARG A 232 -3.63 4.12 16.47
N THR A 233 -2.80 5.07 16.12
CA THR A 233 -1.57 5.35 16.85
C THR A 233 -1.91 6.23 18.05
N PRO A 234 -1.40 5.95 19.27
CA PRO A 234 -1.59 6.81 20.42
C PRO A 234 -1.14 8.25 20.12
N GLU A 235 -1.88 9.25 20.59
CA GLU A 235 -1.57 10.68 20.44
C GLU A 235 -0.11 11.00 20.79
N ALA A 236 0.48 10.27 21.72
CA ALA A 236 1.88 10.39 22.11
C ALA A 236 2.89 10.17 20.94
N LEU A 237 2.52 9.47 19.88
CA LEU A 237 3.37 9.25 18.70
C LEU A 237 3.10 10.26 17.58
N LEU A 238 1.91 10.87 17.55
CA LEU A 238 1.54 11.88 16.54
C LEU A 238 1.79 13.31 17.02
N GLY A 239 2.05 13.51 18.30
CA GLY A 239 2.60 14.74 18.88
C GLY A 239 1.58 15.80 19.27
N ASP A 240 0.39 15.84 18.67
CA ASP A 240 -0.66 16.82 18.99
C ASP A 240 -2.04 16.39 18.46
N GLU A 241 -3.10 16.95 19.07
CA GLU A 241 -4.50 16.65 18.73
C GLU A 241 -4.84 17.02 17.28
N SER A 242 -4.36 18.15 16.79
CA SER A 242 -4.61 18.61 15.41
C SER A 242 -4.01 17.65 14.39
N THR A 243 -2.82 17.10 14.64
CA THR A 243 -2.19 16.07 13.79
C THR A 243 -3.00 14.79 13.78
N THR A 244 -3.52 14.40 14.94
CA THR A 244 -4.37 13.20 15.09
C THR A 244 -5.70 13.35 14.36
N GLU A 245 -6.39 14.49 14.50
CA GLU A 245 -7.64 14.77 13.79
C GLU A 245 -7.46 14.79 12.27
N ASP A 246 -6.39 15.43 11.79
CA ASP A 246 -6.05 15.48 10.36
C ASP A 246 -5.81 14.08 9.79
N ALA A 247 -5.03 13.26 10.50
CA ALA A 247 -4.75 11.88 10.13
C ALA A 247 -6.04 11.03 10.07
N LEU A 248 -6.91 11.16 11.08
CA LEU A 248 -8.20 10.43 11.12
C LEU A 248 -9.13 10.83 9.98
N GLU A 249 -9.21 12.11 9.66
CA GLU A 249 -10.06 12.59 8.56
C GLU A 249 -9.55 12.08 7.21
N LYS A 250 -8.25 12.18 6.96
CA LYS A 250 -7.62 11.66 5.74
C LYS A 250 -7.72 10.14 5.62
N THR A 251 -7.63 9.42 6.75
CA THR A 251 -7.87 7.97 6.78
C THR A 251 -9.29 7.64 6.32
N LYS A 252 -10.31 8.36 6.80
CA LYS A 252 -11.71 8.15 6.35
C LYS A 252 -11.85 8.38 4.85
N GLN A 253 -11.28 9.48 4.34
CA GLN A 253 -11.33 9.81 2.91
C GLN A 253 -10.60 8.75 2.07
N MET A 254 -9.41 8.32 2.49
CA MET A 254 -8.63 7.26 1.83
C MET A 254 -9.41 5.94 1.80
N MET A 255 -9.98 5.51 2.93
CA MET A 255 -10.77 4.26 3.02
C MET A 255 -12.03 4.31 2.16
N ALA A 256 -12.69 5.48 2.07
CA ALA A 256 -13.82 5.68 1.17
C ALA A 256 -13.40 5.53 -0.30
N LEU A 257 -12.29 6.14 -0.70
CA LEU A 257 -11.75 6.03 -2.06
C LEU A 257 -11.32 4.61 -2.40
N LEU A 258 -10.65 3.90 -1.48
CA LEU A 258 -10.27 2.50 -1.68
C LEU A 258 -11.51 1.61 -1.85
N GLY A 259 -12.52 1.81 -0.99
CA GLY A 259 -13.78 1.08 -1.09
C GLY A 259 -14.54 1.35 -2.39
N GLN A 260 -14.57 2.60 -2.87
CA GLN A 260 -15.15 2.98 -4.17
C GLN A 260 -14.37 2.35 -5.32
N TRP A 261 -13.03 2.38 -5.27
CA TRP A 261 -12.17 1.76 -6.28
C TRP A 261 -12.42 0.25 -6.38
N LEU A 262 -12.47 -0.47 -5.26
CA LEU A 262 -12.79 -1.90 -5.25
C LEU A 262 -14.16 -2.19 -5.88
N ARG A 263 -15.20 -1.41 -5.53
CA ARG A 263 -16.54 -1.65 -6.05
C ARG A 263 -16.69 -1.30 -7.53
N ASN A 264 -16.18 -0.13 -7.93
CA ASN A 264 -16.50 0.46 -9.22
C ASN A 264 -15.48 0.08 -10.29
N THR A 265 -14.18 0.03 -9.94
CA THR A 265 -13.11 -0.26 -10.88
C THR A 265 -12.77 -1.75 -10.91
N VAL A 266 -12.58 -2.37 -9.74
CA VAL A 266 -12.14 -3.77 -9.66
C VAL A 266 -13.30 -4.73 -9.95
N TRP A 267 -14.41 -4.59 -9.23
CA TRP A 267 -15.51 -5.56 -9.32
C TRP A 267 -16.71 -5.10 -10.17
N SER A 268 -16.68 -3.85 -10.66
CA SER A 268 -17.73 -3.26 -11.50
C SER A 268 -19.14 -3.45 -10.92
N ILE A 269 -19.27 -3.43 -9.58
CA ILE A 269 -20.54 -3.54 -8.89
C ILE A 269 -21.22 -2.18 -9.02
N GLY A 270 -22.29 -2.09 -9.82
CA GLY A 270 -23.12 -0.87 -9.93
C GLY A 270 -23.50 -0.34 -8.53
N SER A 271 -23.66 0.98 -8.42
CA SER A 271 -24.17 1.58 -7.19
C SER A 271 -25.44 0.85 -6.76
N PRO A 272 -25.57 0.40 -5.49
CA PRO A 272 -26.85 -0.16 -5.05
C PRO A 272 -27.92 0.91 -5.28
N ALA A 273 -28.98 0.56 -6.00
CA ALA A 273 -30.17 1.41 -6.05
C ALA A 273 -30.60 1.64 -4.59
N TRP A 274 -30.65 2.89 -4.17
CA TRP A 274 -31.25 3.23 -2.87
C TRP A 274 -32.71 2.78 -2.90
N PRO A 275 -33.20 2.07 -1.88
CA PRO A 275 -34.64 1.83 -1.74
C PRO A 275 -35.31 3.16 -1.37
N GLY A 276 -35.57 4.01 -2.36
CA GLY A 276 -36.11 5.36 -2.16
C GLY A 276 -36.41 6.12 -3.44
N ASP A 277 -35.92 5.68 -4.60
CA ASP A 277 -36.27 6.31 -5.90
C ASP A 277 -37.49 5.63 -6.55
N GLY A 278 -38.50 5.33 -5.77
CA GLY A 278 -39.75 4.78 -6.19
C GLY A 278 -40.92 5.71 -5.77
N SER A 279 -41.37 6.51 -6.76
CA SER A 279 -42.62 7.29 -6.86
C SER A 279 -42.66 8.62 -6.14
#